data_8f0ffb6f07564062fca48df35341fc0a
#
_entry.id   8f0ffb6f07564062fca48df35341fc0a
#
_cell.length_a   1.000
_cell.length_b   1.000
_cell.length_c   1.000
_cell.angle_alpha   90.00
_cell.angle_beta   90.00
_cell.angle_gamma   90.00
#
_symmetry.space_group_name_H-M   'P 1'
#
loop_
_entity.id
_entity.type
_entity.pdbx_description
1 polymer ?
#
loop_
_entity_poly.entity_id
_entity_poly.type
_entity_poly.pdbx_seq_one_letter_code
_entity_poly.pdbx_strand_id
1 'polypeptide(L)'
;MTKKQLALEVIERLKKEYPLADCTLDYDAAWKLLVSVRLAAQCTDARVNVVVQDLYAKYPDVDALAEATPEEIEAIVRPCGLGKSKARDISACMKMLRDEYDGKVPCDFDAILKLPGVGRKSANLIMGDVFKKPAIVTDTHCIRQIGRASCRERV
;
A
#
# COMPACT_ATOMS: atom_id res chain seq x y z
N MET A 1 -26.80 8.89 22.51
CA MET A 1 -26.04 8.00 21.59
C MET A 1 -24.65 7.81 22.14
N THR A 2 -24.23 6.55 22.34
CA THR A 2 -22.85 6.24 22.75
C THR A 2 -21.89 6.46 21.59
N LYS A 3 -20.57 6.65 21.89
CA LYS A 3 -19.53 6.76 20.83
C LYS A 3 -19.53 5.57 19.89
N LYS A 4 -19.78 4.36 20.42
CA LYS A 4 -19.88 3.13 19.62
C LYS A 4 -21.08 3.17 18.66
N GLN A 5 -22.24 3.59 19.14
CA GLN A 5 -23.44 3.72 18.30
C GLN A 5 -23.26 4.75 17.20
N LEU A 6 -22.65 5.90 17.53
CA LEU A 6 -22.32 6.92 16.53
C LEU A 6 -21.37 6.39 15.47
N ALA A 7 -20.30 5.68 15.87
CA ALA A 7 -19.35 5.10 14.93
C ALA A 7 -20.01 4.09 13.99
N LEU A 8 -20.88 3.22 14.50
CA LEU A 8 -21.62 2.26 13.69
C LEU A 8 -22.53 2.95 12.68
N GLU A 9 -23.26 3.99 13.11
CA GLU A 9 -24.13 4.74 12.21
C GLU A 9 -23.34 5.47 11.12
N VAL A 10 -22.19 6.07 11.45
CA VAL A 10 -21.29 6.70 10.46
C VAL A 10 -20.82 5.67 9.44
N ILE A 11 -20.39 4.47 9.88
CA ILE A 11 -19.96 3.39 9.00
C ILE A 11 -21.09 2.99 8.04
N GLU A 12 -22.31 2.79 8.54
CA GLU A 12 -23.44 2.40 7.69
C GLU A 12 -23.81 3.50 6.68
N ARG A 13 -23.74 4.77 7.07
CA ARG A 13 -23.95 5.89 6.14
C ARG A 13 -22.87 5.96 5.08
N LEU A 14 -21.59 5.77 5.44
CA LEU A 14 -20.48 5.74 4.50
C LEU A 14 -20.60 4.59 3.51
N LYS A 15 -20.97 3.39 3.96
CA LYS A 15 -21.22 2.25 3.07
C LYS A 15 -22.34 2.52 2.07
N LYS A 16 -23.39 3.21 2.49
CA LYS A 16 -24.53 3.58 1.63
C LYS A 16 -24.14 4.65 0.62
N GLU A 17 -23.35 5.64 1.04
CA GLU A 17 -22.92 6.76 0.20
C GLU A 17 -21.84 6.34 -0.80
N TYR A 18 -20.92 5.47 -0.37
CA TYR A 18 -19.75 5.01 -1.15
C TYR A 18 -19.71 3.49 -1.27
N PRO A 19 -20.72 2.84 -1.91
CA PRO A 19 -20.83 1.37 -1.94
C PRO A 19 -19.72 0.70 -2.74
N LEU A 20 -19.06 1.45 -3.65
CA LEU A 20 -17.97 0.96 -4.52
C LEU A 20 -16.58 1.43 -4.07
N ALA A 21 -16.47 1.97 -2.85
CA ALA A 21 -15.18 2.40 -2.32
C ALA A 21 -14.25 1.19 -2.14
N ASP A 22 -13.15 1.18 -2.87
CA ASP A 22 -12.14 0.12 -2.85
C ASP A 22 -10.75 0.72 -3.13
N CYS A 23 -9.72 -0.12 -3.10
CA CYS A 23 -8.36 0.25 -3.46
C CYS A 23 -8.29 0.64 -4.94
N THR A 24 -7.70 1.80 -5.23
CA THR A 24 -7.55 2.32 -6.60
C THR A 24 -6.27 1.84 -7.28
N LEU A 25 -5.40 1.12 -6.56
CA LEU A 25 -4.22 0.48 -7.13
C LEU A 25 -4.60 -0.88 -7.74
N ASP A 26 -4.12 -1.13 -8.95
CA ASP A 26 -4.34 -2.40 -9.64
C ASP A 26 -3.36 -3.47 -9.12
N TYR A 27 -3.89 -4.58 -8.62
CA TYR A 27 -3.08 -5.72 -8.20
C TYR A 27 -3.88 -7.03 -8.27
N ASP A 28 -3.19 -8.12 -8.56
CA ASP A 28 -3.72 -9.49 -8.54
C ASP A 28 -3.00 -10.40 -7.53
N ALA A 29 -1.93 -9.88 -6.90
CA ALA A 29 -1.15 -10.58 -5.90
C ALA A 29 -0.67 -9.60 -4.81
N ALA A 30 -0.53 -10.09 -3.58
CA ALA A 30 -0.15 -9.28 -2.42
C ALA A 30 1.19 -8.54 -2.60
N TRP A 31 2.20 -9.21 -3.20
CA TRP A 31 3.50 -8.58 -3.45
C TRP A 31 3.42 -7.43 -4.47
N LYS A 32 2.51 -7.52 -5.43
CA LYS A 32 2.28 -6.42 -6.39
C LYS A 32 1.67 -5.20 -5.70
N LEU A 33 0.76 -5.41 -4.74
CA LEU A 33 0.25 -4.31 -3.94
C LEU A 33 1.35 -3.63 -3.11
N LEU A 34 2.27 -4.40 -2.51
CA LEU A 34 3.43 -3.83 -1.81
C LEU A 34 4.27 -2.92 -2.72
N VAL A 35 4.57 -3.38 -3.92
CA VAL A 35 5.33 -2.59 -4.92
C VAL A 35 4.56 -1.32 -5.30
N SER A 36 3.28 -1.46 -5.64
CA SER A 36 2.43 -0.34 -6.04
C SER A 36 2.28 0.71 -4.94
N VAL A 37 2.11 0.30 -3.70
CA VAL A 37 2.03 1.21 -2.54
C VAL A 37 3.34 1.96 -2.35
N ARG A 38 4.48 1.31 -2.53
CA ARG A 38 5.79 2.00 -2.46
C ARG A 38 5.95 3.01 -3.59
N LEU A 39 5.49 2.68 -4.78
CA LEU A 39 5.52 3.59 -5.93
C LEU A 39 4.55 4.77 -5.76
N ALA A 40 3.42 4.57 -5.10
CA ALA A 40 2.41 5.60 -4.87
C ALA A 40 2.85 6.71 -3.90
N ALA A 41 3.95 6.53 -3.18
CA ALA A 41 4.51 7.59 -2.34
C ALA A 41 4.86 8.83 -3.18
N GLN A 42 4.15 9.95 -2.94
CA GLN A 42 4.27 11.20 -3.71
C GLN A 42 4.02 11.01 -5.22
N CYS A 43 3.15 10.08 -5.58
CA CYS A 43 2.74 9.80 -6.94
C CYS A 43 1.26 9.44 -6.98
N THR A 44 0.58 9.70 -8.09
CA THR A 44 -0.82 9.33 -8.26
C THR A 44 -0.97 7.83 -8.54
N ASP A 45 -2.04 7.22 -8.05
CA ASP A 45 -2.35 5.81 -8.29
C ASP A 45 -2.51 5.51 -9.80
N ALA A 46 -3.13 6.43 -10.54
CA ALA A 46 -3.27 6.30 -12.00
C ALA A 46 -1.92 6.16 -12.71
N ARG A 47 -0.91 6.94 -12.33
CA ARG A 47 0.45 6.83 -12.89
C ARG A 47 1.12 5.52 -12.47
N VAL A 48 0.97 5.12 -11.22
CA VAL A 48 1.48 3.83 -10.74
C VAL A 48 0.90 2.69 -11.55
N ASN A 49 -0.42 2.65 -11.76
CA ASN A 49 -1.10 1.60 -12.50
C ASN A 49 -0.60 1.48 -13.96
N VAL A 50 -0.18 2.57 -14.58
CA VAL A 50 0.44 2.54 -15.92
C VAL A 50 1.85 1.95 -15.86
N VAL A 51 2.68 2.44 -14.93
CA VAL A 51 4.10 2.06 -14.83
C VAL A 51 4.29 0.60 -14.43
N VAL A 52 3.43 0.06 -13.54
CA VAL A 52 3.56 -1.32 -13.08
C VAL A 52 3.25 -2.34 -14.16
N GLN A 53 2.54 -1.98 -15.22
CA GLN A 53 2.30 -2.88 -16.34
C GLN A 53 3.61 -3.27 -17.04
N ASP A 54 4.46 -2.29 -17.31
CA ASP A 54 5.80 -2.53 -17.89
C ASP A 54 6.69 -3.30 -16.91
N LEU A 55 6.62 -2.96 -15.63
CA LEU A 55 7.40 -3.63 -14.59
C LEU A 55 7.05 -5.11 -14.49
N TYR A 56 5.76 -5.45 -14.42
CA TYR A 56 5.31 -6.84 -14.28
C TYR A 56 5.36 -7.64 -15.59
N ALA A 57 5.35 -6.97 -16.74
CA ALA A 57 5.64 -7.62 -18.02
C ALA A 57 7.09 -8.11 -18.08
N LYS A 58 8.03 -7.32 -17.54
CA LYS A 58 9.45 -7.68 -17.50
C LYS A 58 9.79 -8.63 -16.34
N TYR A 59 9.14 -8.46 -15.18
CA TYR A 59 9.38 -9.22 -13.95
C TYR A 59 8.07 -9.80 -13.43
N PRO A 60 7.65 -10.98 -13.91
CA PRO A 60 6.30 -11.51 -13.65
C PRO A 60 6.08 -12.07 -12.25
N ASP A 61 7.14 -12.30 -11.49
CA ASP A 61 7.10 -12.89 -10.15
C ASP A 61 8.12 -12.25 -9.20
N VAL A 62 8.05 -12.64 -7.92
CA VAL A 62 8.93 -12.15 -6.86
C VAL A 62 10.40 -12.49 -7.16
N ASP A 63 10.67 -13.70 -7.64
CA ASP A 63 12.03 -14.16 -7.91
C ASP A 63 12.68 -13.34 -9.02
N ALA A 64 11.99 -13.14 -10.13
CA ALA A 64 12.46 -12.32 -11.24
C ALA A 64 12.76 -10.89 -10.80
N LEU A 65 11.87 -10.28 -9.99
CA LEU A 65 12.05 -8.93 -9.51
C LEU A 65 13.12 -8.83 -8.42
N ALA A 66 13.33 -9.89 -7.63
CA ALA A 66 14.41 -9.97 -6.64
C ALA A 66 15.81 -10.07 -7.29
N GLU A 67 15.89 -10.68 -8.46
CA GLU A 67 17.16 -10.80 -9.22
C GLU A 67 17.49 -9.52 -10.00
N ALA A 68 16.49 -8.69 -10.28
CA ALA A 68 16.69 -7.42 -10.96
C ALA A 68 17.57 -6.47 -10.13
N THR A 69 18.46 -5.76 -10.82
CA THR A 69 19.24 -4.71 -10.16
C THR A 69 18.38 -3.48 -9.85
N PRO A 70 18.71 -2.70 -8.81
CA PRO A 70 17.98 -1.45 -8.54
C PRO A 70 18.00 -0.49 -9.75
N GLU A 71 19.06 -0.47 -10.54
CA GLU A 71 19.19 0.37 -11.73
C GLU A 71 18.22 -0.03 -12.84
N GLU A 72 18.01 -1.33 -13.04
CA GLU A 72 17.04 -1.86 -14.02
C GLU A 72 15.60 -1.52 -13.60
N ILE A 73 15.30 -1.65 -12.30
CA ILE A 73 13.98 -1.28 -11.74
C ILE A 73 13.79 0.24 -11.86
N GLU A 74 14.80 1.04 -11.51
CA GLU A 74 14.75 2.50 -11.59
C GLU A 74 14.40 2.99 -13.00
N ALA A 75 15.01 2.38 -14.02
CA ALA A 75 14.75 2.75 -15.42
C ALA A 75 13.25 2.68 -15.77
N ILE A 76 12.52 1.73 -15.19
CA ILE A 76 11.07 1.56 -15.42
C ILE A 76 10.26 2.48 -14.52
N VAL A 77 10.58 2.56 -13.21
CA VAL A 77 9.77 3.26 -12.22
C VAL A 77 10.03 4.76 -12.11
N ARG A 78 11.00 5.27 -12.82
CA ARG A 78 11.39 6.70 -12.82
C ARG A 78 10.21 7.67 -12.99
N PRO A 79 9.20 7.40 -13.84
CA PRO A 79 8.05 8.28 -13.97
C PRO A 79 7.23 8.48 -12.70
N CYS A 80 7.36 7.59 -11.71
CA CYS A 80 6.70 7.72 -10.40
C CYS A 80 7.41 8.70 -9.44
N GLY A 81 8.53 9.27 -9.84
CA GLY A 81 9.37 10.11 -8.97
C GLY A 81 10.13 9.31 -7.90
N LEU A 82 11.19 9.91 -7.36
CA LEU A 82 12.06 9.25 -6.36
C LEU A 82 12.53 7.83 -6.79
N GLY A 83 12.75 7.65 -8.10
CA GLY A 83 12.99 6.34 -8.73
C GLY A 83 14.10 5.54 -8.07
N LYS A 84 15.23 6.18 -7.78
CA LYS A 84 16.39 5.53 -7.16
C LYS A 84 16.08 4.95 -5.78
N SER A 85 15.43 5.71 -4.92
CA SER A 85 15.03 5.26 -3.58
C SER A 85 13.98 4.16 -3.64
N LYS A 86 12.96 4.34 -4.48
CA LYS A 86 11.88 3.36 -4.67
C LYS A 86 12.40 2.05 -5.25
N ALA A 87 13.26 2.09 -6.26
CA ALA A 87 13.85 0.91 -6.87
C ALA A 87 14.71 0.10 -5.89
N ARG A 88 15.50 0.79 -5.07
CA ARG A 88 16.31 0.15 -4.03
C ARG A 88 15.43 -0.57 -3.01
N ASP A 89 14.36 0.10 -2.53
CA ASP A 89 13.44 -0.49 -1.55
C ASP A 89 12.67 -1.67 -2.14
N ILE A 90 12.21 -1.58 -3.39
CA ILE A 90 11.53 -2.67 -4.09
C ILE A 90 12.46 -3.88 -4.24
N SER A 91 13.68 -3.68 -4.73
CA SER A 91 14.67 -4.77 -4.88
C SER A 91 14.94 -5.46 -3.53
N ALA A 92 15.20 -4.68 -2.48
CA ALA A 92 15.46 -5.22 -1.15
C ALA A 92 14.23 -5.95 -0.55
N CYS A 93 13.03 -5.42 -0.75
CA CYS A 93 11.78 -6.02 -0.30
C CYS A 93 11.55 -7.38 -0.99
N MET A 94 11.72 -7.45 -2.32
CA MET A 94 11.53 -8.71 -3.06
C MET A 94 12.56 -9.76 -2.69
N LYS A 95 13.82 -9.37 -2.46
CA LYS A 95 14.86 -10.28 -1.95
C LYS A 95 14.49 -10.86 -0.58
N MET A 96 14.02 -10.02 0.33
CA MET A 96 13.57 -10.47 1.66
C MET A 96 12.35 -11.39 1.57
N LEU A 97 11.37 -11.09 0.72
CA LEU A 97 10.23 -11.99 0.50
C LEU A 97 10.66 -13.34 -0.04
N ARG A 98 11.56 -13.38 -1.02
CA ARG A 98 12.08 -14.62 -1.57
C ARG A 98 12.84 -15.44 -0.53
N ASP A 99 13.75 -14.80 0.21
CA ASP A 99 14.73 -15.49 1.05
C ASP A 99 14.16 -15.88 2.42
N GLU A 100 13.23 -15.10 2.98
CA GLU A 100 12.70 -15.30 4.35
C GLU A 100 11.23 -15.75 4.38
N TYR A 101 10.46 -15.51 3.32
CA TYR A 101 9.01 -15.73 3.29
C TYR A 101 8.53 -16.58 2.10
N ASP A 102 9.43 -17.30 1.45
CA ASP A 102 9.11 -18.20 0.31
C ASP A 102 8.32 -17.47 -0.81
N GLY A 103 8.69 -16.22 -1.08
CA GLY A 103 8.03 -15.39 -2.08
C GLY A 103 6.63 -14.90 -1.72
N LYS A 104 6.17 -15.13 -0.50
CA LYS A 104 4.82 -14.76 -0.03
C LYS A 104 4.85 -13.61 0.95
N VAL A 105 3.87 -12.72 0.87
CA VAL A 105 3.69 -11.67 1.88
C VAL A 105 3.17 -12.28 3.18
N PRO A 106 3.85 -12.07 4.32
CA PRO A 106 3.41 -12.64 5.59
C PRO A 106 2.10 -11.99 6.08
N CYS A 107 1.20 -12.79 6.64
CA CYS A 107 -0.02 -12.32 7.30
C CYS A 107 0.26 -11.93 8.76
N ASP A 108 1.23 -11.07 8.97
CA ASP A 108 1.64 -10.56 10.28
C ASP A 108 2.09 -9.11 10.16
N PHE A 109 1.51 -8.23 10.98
CA PHE A 109 1.78 -6.79 10.90
C PHE A 109 3.24 -6.44 11.18
N ASP A 110 3.84 -7.06 12.19
CA ASP A 110 5.22 -6.77 12.57
C ASP A 110 6.21 -7.32 11.55
N ALA A 111 5.91 -8.46 10.93
CA ALA A 111 6.70 -9.01 9.84
C ALA A 111 6.63 -8.11 8.60
N ILE A 112 5.45 -7.60 8.25
CA ILE A 112 5.28 -6.66 7.12
C ILE A 112 6.05 -5.35 7.37
N LEU A 113 6.07 -4.84 8.61
CA LEU A 113 6.82 -3.64 8.96
C LEU A 113 8.33 -3.79 8.81
N LYS A 114 8.86 -5.00 8.85
CA LYS A 114 10.29 -5.27 8.64
C LYS A 114 10.70 -5.22 7.17
N LEU A 115 9.73 -5.32 6.27
CA LEU A 115 10.01 -5.27 4.83
C LEU A 115 10.53 -3.89 4.43
N PRO A 116 11.61 -3.83 3.62
CA PRO A 116 12.17 -2.57 3.16
C PRO A 116 11.14 -1.68 2.43
N GLY A 117 11.10 -0.40 2.80
CA GLY A 117 10.18 0.57 2.20
C GLY A 117 8.73 0.49 2.68
N VAL A 118 8.42 -0.35 3.66
CA VAL A 118 7.06 -0.52 4.21
C VAL A 118 6.94 0.19 5.56
N GLY A 119 6.05 1.18 5.61
CA GLY A 119 5.68 1.87 6.86
C GLY A 119 4.35 1.35 7.42
N ARG A 120 3.93 1.92 8.57
CA ARG A 120 2.68 1.54 9.24
C ARG A 120 1.44 1.71 8.35
N LYS A 121 1.37 2.77 7.57
CA LYS A 121 0.28 3.01 6.62
C LYS A 121 0.18 1.88 5.60
N SER A 122 1.30 1.53 4.97
CA SER A 122 1.37 0.47 3.96
C SER A 122 1.07 -0.91 4.57
N ALA A 123 1.58 -1.18 5.77
CA ALA A 123 1.30 -2.42 6.48
C ALA A 123 -0.21 -2.56 6.80
N ASN A 124 -0.86 -1.50 7.26
CA ASN A 124 -2.31 -1.51 7.50
C ASN A 124 -3.10 -1.71 6.20
N LEU A 125 -2.67 -1.12 5.09
CA LEU A 125 -3.31 -1.34 3.80
C LEU A 125 -3.23 -2.82 3.39
N ILE A 126 -2.06 -3.43 3.48
CA ILE A 126 -1.88 -4.85 3.18
C ILE A 126 -2.74 -5.73 4.10
N MET A 127 -2.71 -5.47 5.41
CA MET A 127 -3.52 -6.24 6.37
C MET A 127 -5.03 -6.12 6.09
N GLY A 128 -5.52 -4.94 5.75
CA GLY A 128 -6.92 -4.72 5.44
C GLY A 128 -7.34 -5.27 4.09
N ASP A 129 -6.63 -4.89 3.03
CA ASP A 129 -7.04 -5.19 1.65
C ASP A 129 -6.74 -6.63 1.23
N VAL A 130 -5.57 -7.17 1.61
CA VAL A 130 -5.15 -8.51 1.22
C VAL A 130 -5.68 -9.57 2.20
N PHE A 131 -5.43 -9.36 3.50
CA PHE A 131 -5.74 -10.37 4.53
C PHE A 131 -7.09 -10.17 5.20
N LYS A 132 -7.83 -9.12 4.86
CA LYS A 132 -9.15 -8.80 5.43
C LYS A 132 -9.15 -8.74 6.95
N LYS A 133 -8.04 -8.30 7.54
CA LYS A 133 -7.92 -8.08 8.99
C LYS A 133 -8.36 -6.67 9.35
N PRO A 134 -8.87 -6.44 10.56
CA PRO A 134 -9.19 -5.09 11.03
C PRO A 134 -7.96 -4.19 10.96
N ALA A 135 -8.02 -3.17 10.11
CA ALA A 135 -6.93 -2.22 9.89
C ALA A 135 -7.48 -0.88 9.43
N ILE A 136 -6.78 0.20 9.78
CA ILE A 136 -7.11 1.56 9.36
C ILE A 136 -5.92 2.17 8.65
N VAL A 137 -6.13 2.58 7.40
CA VAL A 137 -5.13 3.30 6.61
C VAL A 137 -5.16 4.78 6.99
N THR A 138 -4.19 5.20 7.80
CA THR A 138 -4.05 6.59 8.26
C THR A 138 -3.25 7.42 7.26
N ASP A 139 -3.89 7.84 6.20
CA ASP A 139 -3.29 8.75 5.23
C ASP A 139 -3.50 10.23 5.61
N THR A 140 -2.97 11.15 4.81
CA THR A 140 -3.10 12.59 5.03
C THR A 140 -4.55 13.05 5.00
N HIS A 141 -5.42 12.40 4.25
CA HIS A 141 -6.85 12.72 4.19
C HIS A 141 -7.56 12.29 5.48
N CYS A 142 -7.28 11.08 5.97
CA CYS A 142 -7.79 10.57 7.23
C CYS A 142 -7.38 11.47 8.40
N ILE A 143 -6.09 11.83 8.51
CA ILE A 143 -5.57 12.72 9.55
C ILE A 143 -6.26 14.09 9.50
N ARG A 144 -6.46 14.64 8.30
CA ARG A 144 -7.12 15.93 8.12
C ARG A 144 -8.58 15.89 8.54
N GLN A 145 -9.31 14.84 8.20
CA GLN A 145 -10.71 14.69 8.58
C GLN A 145 -10.89 14.51 10.10
N ILE A 146 -10.03 13.72 10.73
CA ILE A 146 -10.01 13.56 12.20
C ILE A 146 -9.70 14.92 12.87
N GLY A 147 -8.72 15.67 12.37
CA GLY A 147 -8.39 17.00 12.89
C GLY A 147 -9.56 17.97 12.81
N ARG A 148 -10.31 17.99 11.71
CA ARG A 148 -11.51 18.82 11.54
C ARG A 148 -12.64 18.41 12.49
N ALA A 149 -12.89 17.12 12.69
CA ALA A 149 -13.85 16.61 13.63
C ALA A 149 -13.50 17.02 15.07
N SER A 150 -12.25 16.86 15.49
CA SER A 150 -11.76 17.26 16.81
C SER A 150 -11.86 18.76 17.06
N CYS A 151 -11.66 19.61 16.04
CA CYS A 151 -11.86 21.05 16.16
C CYS A 151 -13.32 21.43 16.41
N ARG A 152 -14.28 20.68 15.85
CA ARG A 152 -15.71 20.92 16.09
C ARG A 152 -16.15 20.52 17.51
N GLU A 153 -15.51 19.55 18.12
CA GLU A 153 -15.81 19.15 19.51
C GLU A 153 -15.28 20.13 20.56
N ARG A 154 -14.37 21.05 20.19
CA ARG A 154 -13.78 22.05 21.10
C ARG A 154 -14.52 23.40 21.12
N VAL A 155 -15.52 23.55 20.32
CA VAL A 155 -16.41 24.72 20.28
C VAL A 155 -17.74 24.35 20.93
#